data_9767760756b1522ee646904432581ec9
#
_entry.id   9767760756b1522ee646904432581ec9
#
_cell.length_a   1.000
_cell.length_b   1.000
_cell.length_c   1.000
_cell.angle_alpha   90.00
_cell.angle_beta   90.00
_cell.angle_gamma   90.00
#
_symmetry.space_group_name_H-M   'P 1'
#
loop_
_entity.id
_entity.type
_entity.pdbx_description
1 polymer ?
#
loop_
_entity_poly.entity_id
_entity_poly.type
_entity_poly.pdbx_seq_one_letter_code
_entity_poly.pdbx_strand_id
1 'polypeptide(L)'
;MRILFISDLHGQCSAVTALPKADLLIVGGDFTQFGSVEDVAAVLHSVHKRPDPCLAVLGNLDPETANALLDEQDMSLHLQQRQFGGRRLFGIGGANATPFNTPYEWGDDDMAAQLAASHSNAGPLDILVSHAPPRNSGADRIGNGSAVGSQTVADLVQRRLPPLVLCGHIHEAAGIYAFAGAIVVNPGPFGPQGHYACIDWPDGQNAPATWLAQCR
;
A
#
# COMPACT_ATOMS: atom_id res chain seq x y z
N MET A 1 -8.15 12.88 11.87
CA MET A 1 -7.75 11.47 11.72
C MET A 1 -6.26 11.39 11.40
N ARG A 2 -5.52 10.55 12.12
CA ARG A 2 -4.11 10.22 11.83
C ARG A 2 -3.99 8.82 11.29
N ILE A 3 -3.34 8.68 10.13
CA ILE A 3 -3.02 7.40 9.52
C ILE A 3 -1.50 7.22 9.53
N LEU A 4 -1.03 6.01 9.87
CA LEU A 4 0.34 5.60 9.60
C LEU A 4 0.33 4.64 8.42
N PHE A 5 1.32 4.78 7.56
CA PHE A 5 1.53 3.89 6.43
C PHE A 5 2.94 3.31 6.46
N ILE A 6 3.02 2.00 6.41
CA ILE A 6 4.25 1.22 6.29
C ILE A 6 4.14 0.27 5.11
N SER A 7 5.26 -0.07 4.49
CA SER A 7 5.35 -1.05 3.41
C SER A 7 6.70 -1.77 3.48
N ASP A 8 6.84 -2.88 2.78
CA ASP A 8 8.11 -3.56 2.59
C ASP A 8 8.77 -3.97 3.93
N LEU A 9 8.02 -4.79 4.70
CA LEU A 9 8.47 -5.28 6.01
C LEU A 9 9.52 -6.39 5.89
N HIS A 10 9.44 -7.24 4.85
CA HIS A 10 10.38 -8.32 4.57
C HIS A 10 10.70 -9.20 5.79
N GLY A 11 9.67 -9.57 6.56
CA GLY A 11 9.79 -10.36 7.78
C GLY A 11 10.30 -9.60 9.01
N GLN A 12 10.69 -8.34 8.86
CA GLN A 12 11.29 -7.52 9.93
C GLN A 12 10.24 -6.56 10.51
N CYS A 13 9.56 -6.97 11.55
CA CYS A 13 8.44 -6.23 12.14
C CYS A 13 8.69 -5.76 13.60
N SER A 14 9.91 -5.89 14.12
CA SER A 14 10.22 -5.53 15.51
C SER A 14 9.93 -4.06 15.83
N ALA A 15 10.16 -3.16 14.89
CA ALA A 15 9.92 -1.72 15.05
C ALA A 15 8.43 -1.31 15.00
N VAL A 16 7.51 -2.21 14.61
CA VAL A 16 6.07 -1.89 14.48
C VAL A 16 5.48 -1.35 15.80
N THR A 17 5.90 -1.90 16.94
CA THR A 17 5.42 -1.46 18.26
C THR A 17 5.99 -0.10 18.69
N ALA A 18 7.07 0.37 18.07
CA ALA A 18 7.67 1.68 18.33
C ALA A 18 7.02 2.82 17.53
N LEU A 19 6.17 2.50 16.54
CA LEU A 19 5.41 3.50 15.80
C LEU A 19 4.52 4.32 16.73
N PRO A 20 4.34 5.64 16.49
CA PRO A 20 3.43 6.47 17.27
C PRO A 20 1.98 5.95 17.20
N LYS A 21 1.12 6.42 18.11
CA LYS A 21 -0.32 6.10 18.04
C LYS A 21 -0.96 6.72 16.80
N ALA A 22 -1.90 5.99 16.23
CA ALA A 22 -2.69 6.43 15.10
C ALA A 22 -4.16 6.00 15.25
N ASP A 23 -5.03 6.56 14.41
CA ASP A 23 -6.40 6.10 14.28
C ASP A 23 -6.48 4.87 13.36
N LEU A 24 -5.53 4.74 12.41
CA LEU A 24 -5.44 3.65 11.45
C LEU A 24 -3.99 3.38 11.09
N LEU A 25 -3.58 2.11 11.06
CA LEU A 25 -2.37 1.62 10.42
C LEU A 25 -2.73 1.04 9.05
N ILE A 26 -1.99 1.40 8.02
CA ILE A 26 -2.09 0.77 6.69
C ILE A 26 -0.78 0.09 6.37
N VAL A 27 -0.85 -1.17 5.91
CA VAL A 27 0.32 -1.94 5.45
C VAL A 27 0.23 -2.13 3.94
N GLY A 28 1.24 -1.64 3.24
CA GLY A 28 1.31 -1.58 1.78
C GLY A 28 1.91 -2.81 1.09
N GLY A 29 2.07 -3.94 1.81
CA GLY A 29 2.57 -5.19 1.22
C GLY A 29 4.01 -5.51 1.55
N ASP A 30 4.49 -6.61 0.96
CA ASP A 30 5.77 -7.24 1.23
C ASP A 30 5.97 -7.48 2.74
N PHE A 31 4.99 -8.20 3.32
CA PHE A 31 5.08 -8.70 4.69
C PHE A 31 6.29 -9.61 4.86
N THR A 32 6.54 -10.42 3.84
CA THR A 32 7.61 -11.41 3.81
C THR A 32 8.59 -11.15 2.65
N GLN A 33 9.64 -11.94 2.59
CA GLN A 33 10.56 -12.00 1.47
C GLN A 33 10.57 -13.43 0.91
N PHE A 34 9.65 -13.71 -0.02
CA PHE A 34 9.40 -15.05 -0.56
C PHE A 34 8.96 -16.05 0.51
N GLY A 35 8.17 -15.58 1.50
CA GLY A 35 7.68 -16.43 2.58
C GLY A 35 6.40 -17.18 2.24
N SER A 36 5.99 -18.04 3.17
CA SER A 36 4.73 -18.78 3.12
C SER A 36 3.55 -17.97 3.72
N VAL A 37 2.34 -18.51 3.65
CA VAL A 37 1.17 -17.92 4.32
C VAL A 37 1.38 -17.85 5.84
N GLU A 38 2.06 -18.86 6.43
CA GLU A 38 2.39 -18.90 7.85
C GLU A 38 3.38 -17.80 8.24
N ASP A 39 4.32 -17.45 7.34
CA ASP A 39 5.24 -16.35 7.56
C ASP A 39 4.51 -15.00 7.54
N VAL A 40 3.54 -14.81 6.62
CA VAL A 40 2.64 -13.63 6.63
C VAL A 40 1.86 -13.57 7.94
N ALA A 41 1.30 -14.71 8.40
CA ALA A 41 0.57 -14.77 9.67
C ALA A 41 1.44 -14.39 10.87
N ALA A 42 2.71 -14.79 10.89
CA ALA A 42 3.66 -14.44 11.96
C ALA A 42 3.94 -12.92 12.00
N VAL A 43 4.08 -12.28 10.83
CA VAL A 43 4.23 -10.82 10.73
C VAL A 43 2.95 -10.12 11.18
N LEU A 44 1.77 -10.57 10.73
CA LEU A 44 0.48 -10.03 11.16
C LEU A 44 0.29 -10.14 12.68
N HIS A 45 0.69 -11.25 13.29
CA HIS A 45 0.66 -11.40 14.75
C HIS A 45 1.48 -10.28 15.44
N SER A 46 2.59 -9.88 14.85
CA SER A 46 3.41 -8.77 15.38
C SER A 46 2.76 -7.41 15.17
N VAL A 47 2.10 -7.20 14.02
CA VAL A 47 1.31 -5.98 13.75
C VAL A 47 0.15 -5.87 14.74
N HIS A 48 -0.54 -6.96 15.06
CA HIS A 48 -1.66 -7.00 16.02
C HIS A 48 -1.26 -6.75 17.49
N LYS A 49 0.02 -6.68 17.82
CA LYS A 49 0.44 -6.18 19.14
C LYS A 49 0.13 -4.69 19.32
N ARG A 50 -0.17 -3.99 18.24
CA ARG A 50 -0.66 -2.62 18.29
C ARG A 50 -2.17 -2.59 18.50
N PRO A 51 -2.67 -1.59 19.25
CA PRO A 51 -4.10 -1.43 19.48
C PRO A 51 -4.84 -0.76 18.30
N ASP A 52 -4.08 -0.20 17.32
CA ASP A 52 -4.68 0.54 16.21
C ASP A 52 -5.35 -0.42 15.24
N PRO A 53 -6.55 -0.10 14.68
CA PRO A 53 -7.11 -0.82 13.55
C PRO A 53 -6.11 -0.87 12.39
N CYS A 54 -6.09 -1.99 11.66
CA CYS A 54 -5.17 -2.19 10.56
C CYS A 54 -5.89 -2.60 9.27
N LEU A 55 -5.52 -1.98 8.15
CA LEU A 55 -5.92 -2.39 6.79
C LEU A 55 -4.68 -2.67 5.97
N ALA A 56 -4.77 -3.57 4.99
CA ALA A 56 -3.60 -4.02 4.27
C ALA A 56 -3.89 -4.44 2.81
N VAL A 57 -2.84 -4.42 2.02
CA VAL A 57 -2.70 -5.19 0.78
C VAL A 57 -1.44 -6.05 0.87
N LEU A 58 -1.38 -7.16 0.13
CA LEU A 58 -0.14 -7.94 -0.03
C LEU A 58 0.81 -7.24 -1.02
N GLY A 59 2.11 -7.54 -0.91
CA GLY A 59 3.11 -7.18 -1.91
C GLY A 59 3.40 -8.32 -2.89
N ASN A 60 4.31 -8.08 -3.82
CA ASN A 60 4.66 -9.09 -4.82
C ASN A 60 5.54 -10.23 -4.27
N LEU A 61 6.22 -10.03 -3.16
CA LEU A 61 7.01 -11.07 -2.50
C LEU A 61 6.19 -11.94 -1.53
N ASP A 62 4.93 -11.58 -1.29
CA ASP A 62 4.00 -12.40 -0.50
C ASP A 62 3.29 -13.44 -1.38
N PRO A 63 2.89 -14.60 -0.85
CA PRO A 63 2.06 -15.53 -1.61
C PRO A 63 0.64 -14.94 -1.80
N GLU A 64 0.12 -14.96 -3.04
CA GLU A 64 -1.22 -14.46 -3.37
C GLU A 64 -2.32 -15.08 -2.49
N THR A 65 -2.14 -16.37 -2.15
CA THR A 65 -3.08 -17.12 -1.29
C THR A 65 -3.24 -16.54 0.11
N ALA A 66 -2.30 -15.71 0.58
CA ALA A 66 -2.43 -15.01 1.87
C ALA A 66 -3.49 -13.88 1.86
N ASN A 67 -4.08 -13.53 0.70
CA ASN A 67 -5.25 -12.65 0.66
C ASN A 67 -6.41 -13.21 1.51
N ALA A 68 -6.61 -14.54 1.50
CA ALA A 68 -7.63 -15.17 2.33
C ALA A 68 -7.41 -14.90 3.83
N LEU A 69 -6.17 -14.87 4.29
CA LEU A 69 -5.83 -14.53 5.67
C LEU A 69 -6.18 -13.09 6.02
N LEU A 70 -5.93 -12.13 5.11
CA LEU A 70 -6.31 -10.74 5.31
C LEU A 70 -7.84 -10.56 5.32
N ASP A 71 -8.56 -11.31 4.47
CA ASP A 71 -10.02 -11.31 4.43
C ASP A 71 -10.63 -11.87 5.72
N GLU A 72 -10.13 -13.00 6.22
CA GLU A 72 -10.57 -13.62 7.47
C GLU A 72 -10.40 -12.69 8.69
N GLN A 73 -9.38 -11.82 8.66
CA GLN A 73 -9.09 -10.85 9.71
C GLN A 73 -9.74 -9.48 9.49
N ASP A 74 -10.60 -9.34 8.48
CA ASP A 74 -11.26 -8.08 8.08
C ASP A 74 -10.28 -6.92 7.78
N MET A 75 -9.08 -7.25 7.29
CA MET A 75 -8.00 -6.30 7.01
C MET A 75 -7.82 -5.98 5.53
N SER A 76 -8.32 -6.84 4.63
CA SER A 76 -8.05 -6.74 3.20
C SER A 76 -8.63 -5.46 2.58
N LEU A 77 -7.79 -4.82 1.75
CA LEU A 77 -8.18 -3.77 0.82
C LEU A 77 -8.17 -4.26 -0.64
N HIS A 78 -7.59 -5.45 -0.91
CA HIS A 78 -7.39 -5.90 -2.28
C HIS A 78 -8.72 -6.06 -3.03
N LEU A 79 -8.91 -5.24 -4.07
CA LEU A 79 -10.13 -5.15 -4.88
C LEU A 79 -11.42 -4.90 -4.06
N GLN A 80 -11.27 -4.37 -2.84
CA GLN A 80 -12.37 -4.07 -1.92
C GLN A 80 -12.37 -2.60 -1.54
N GLN A 81 -13.58 -2.02 -1.47
CA GLN A 81 -13.74 -0.68 -0.92
C GLN A 81 -14.09 -0.79 0.57
N ARG A 82 -13.32 -0.11 1.39
CA ARG A 82 -13.55 0.01 2.83
C ARG A 82 -13.83 1.47 3.20
N GLN A 83 -14.46 1.65 4.34
CA GLN A 83 -14.71 2.98 4.88
C GLN A 83 -14.14 3.08 6.30
N PHE A 84 -13.31 4.09 6.54
CA PHE A 84 -12.74 4.37 7.85
C PHE A 84 -12.67 5.88 8.09
N GLY A 85 -13.14 6.34 9.27
CA GLY A 85 -13.12 7.76 9.64
C GLY A 85 -13.79 8.69 8.60
N GLY A 86 -14.86 8.21 7.93
CA GLY A 86 -15.55 8.93 6.88
C GLY A 86 -14.83 8.97 5.53
N ARG A 87 -13.67 8.29 5.39
CA ARG A 87 -12.89 8.18 4.15
C ARG A 87 -13.10 6.82 3.49
N ARG A 88 -13.11 6.80 2.16
CA ARG A 88 -13.22 5.58 1.34
C ARG A 88 -11.84 5.16 0.89
N LEU A 89 -11.49 3.94 1.22
CA LEU A 89 -10.23 3.32 0.86
C LEU A 89 -10.49 2.19 -0.14
N PHE A 90 -9.56 1.99 -1.05
CA PHE A 90 -9.55 0.88 -1.99
C PHE A 90 -8.10 0.43 -2.20
N GLY A 91 -7.87 -0.86 -2.44
CA GLY A 91 -6.51 -1.35 -2.57
C GLY A 91 -6.27 -2.31 -3.72
N ILE A 92 -4.99 -2.39 -4.13
CA ILE A 92 -4.46 -3.35 -5.10
C ILE A 92 -3.19 -3.95 -4.52
N GLY A 93 -3.23 -5.26 -4.24
CA GLY A 93 -2.05 -6.02 -3.81
C GLY A 93 -1.27 -6.59 -4.99
N GLY A 94 -0.07 -7.13 -4.71
CA GLY A 94 0.84 -7.62 -5.72
C GLY A 94 1.47 -6.52 -6.56
N ALA A 95 2.14 -6.86 -7.64
CA ALA A 95 2.73 -5.91 -8.58
C ALA A 95 2.51 -6.33 -10.03
N ASN A 96 2.67 -5.38 -10.96
CA ASN A 96 2.83 -5.70 -12.37
C ASN A 96 4.11 -6.53 -12.57
N ALA A 97 4.16 -7.29 -13.68
CA ALA A 97 5.26 -8.18 -13.98
C ALA A 97 6.64 -7.51 -13.80
N THR A 98 7.52 -8.19 -13.09
CA THR A 98 8.92 -7.79 -12.86
C THR A 98 9.87 -8.77 -13.55
N PRO A 99 11.15 -8.42 -13.76
CA PRO A 99 12.13 -9.37 -14.28
C PRO A 99 12.51 -10.48 -13.30
N PHE A 100 11.96 -10.46 -12.06
CA PHE A 100 12.32 -11.35 -10.96
C PHE A 100 11.36 -12.53 -10.80
N ASN A 101 10.20 -12.52 -11.49
CA ASN A 101 9.17 -13.56 -11.42
C ASN A 101 8.79 -13.87 -9.98
N THR A 102 8.29 -12.85 -9.28
CA THR A 102 7.92 -12.93 -7.87
C THR A 102 6.57 -13.61 -7.67
N PRO A 103 6.24 -14.10 -6.44
CA PRO A 103 5.07 -14.93 -6.19
C PRO A 103 3.71 -14.31 -6.55
N TYR A 104 3.59 -12.98 -6.42
CA TYR A 104 2.33 -12.29 -6.66
C TYR A 104 2.48 -11.19 -7.71
N GLU A 105 2.61 -11.60 -8.95
CA GLU A 105 2.63 -10.70 -10.12
C GLU A 105 1.39 -10.89 -10.98
N TRP A 106 0.95 -9.82 -11.60
CA TRP A 106 -0.20 -9.80 -12.52
C TRP A 106 0.12 -8.97 -13.77
N GLY A 107 -0.50 -9.35 -14.90
CA GLY A 107 -0.49 -8.51 -16.10
C GLY A 107 -1.37 -7.28 -15.92
N ASP A 108 -0.97 -6.14 -16.47
CA ASP A 108 -1.78 -4.91 -16.40
C ASP A 108 -3.19 -5.13 -16.99
N ASP A 109 -3.32 -5.90 -18.10
CA ASP A 109 -4.61 -6.22 -18.73
C ASP A 109 -5.48 -7.11 -17.81
N ASP A 110 -4.89 -8.10 -17.13
CA ASP A 110 -5.60 -8.99 -16.22
C ASP A 110 -6.11 -8.20 -15.00
N MET A 111 -5.28 -7.35 -14.42
CA MET A 111 -5.68 -6.51 -13.31
C MET A 111 -6.74 -5.48 -13.73
N ALA A 112 -6.63 -4.91 -14.92
CA ALA A 112 -7.65 -4.01 -15.47
C ALA A 112 -9.00 -4.72 -15.61
N ALA A 113 -9.02 -5.99 -16.06
CA ALA A 113 -10.23 -6.80 -16.14
C ALA A 113 -10.81 -7.10 -14.73
N GLN A 114 -10.00 -7.45 -13.77
CA GLN A 114 -10.43 -7.66 -12.37
C GLN A 114 -11.01 -6.38 -11.76
N LEU A 115 -10.38 -5.23 -11.98
CA LEU A 115 -10.89 -3.93 -11.56
C LEU A 115 -12.24 -3.61 -12.21
N ALA A 116 -12.42 -3.91 -13.49
CA ALA A 116 -13.69 -3.70 -14.18
C ALA A 116 -14.80 -4.61 -13.64
N ALA A 117 -14.47 -5.84 -13.25
CA ALA A 117 -15.41 -6.79 -12.66
C ALA A 117 -15.74 -6.47 -11.18
N SER A 118 -14.86 -5.77 -10.48
CA SER A 118 -15.05 -5.40 -9.07
C SER A 118 -16.16 -4.35 -8.92
N HIS A 119 -17.27 -4.72 -8.28
CA HIS A 119 -18.37 -3.80 -7.94
C HIS A 119 -17.94 -2.69 -6.96
N SER A 120 -16.83 -2.91 -6.24
CA SER A 120 -16.24 -1.95 -5.29
C SER A 120 -15.52 -0.80 -5.98
N ASN A 121 -15.33 -0.86 -7.30
CA ASN A 121 -14.58 0.14 -8.08
C ASN A 121 -15.44 1.34 -8.53
N ALA A 122 -16.61 1.58 -7.94
CA ALA A 122 -17.51 2.67 -8.32
C ALA A 122 -17.52 3.80 -7.28
N GLY A 123 -17.70 5.05 -7.76
CA GLY A 123 -17.88 6.23 -6.91
C GLY A 123 -16.57 6.90 -6.45
N PRO A 124 -16.65 7.97 -5.68
CA PRO A 124 -15.48 8.71 -5.20
C PRO A 124 -14.57 7.84 -4.33
N LEU A 125 -13.27 8.09 -4.37
CA LEU A 125 -12.24 7.42 -3.61
C LEU A 125 -11.39 8.48 -2.90
N ASP A 126 -11.11 8.29 -1.61
CA ASP A 126 -10.29 9.22 -0.86
C ASP A 126 -8.84 8.73 -0.78
N ILE A 127 -8.63 7.41 -0.62
CA ILE A 127 -7.30 6.80 -0.49
C ILE A 127 -7.21 5.57 -1.38
N LEU A 128 -6.24 5.56 -2.29
CA LEU A 128 -5.81 4.35 -2.99
C LEU A 128 -4.56 3.80 -2.29
N VAL A 129 -4.59 2.51 -1.96
CA VAL A 129 -3.44 1.77 -1.46
C VAL A 129 -3.03 0.76 -2.52
N SER A 130 -1.84 0.88 -3.08
CA SER A 130 -1.34 -0.08 -4.07
C SER A 130 0.09 -0.45 -3.72
N HIS A 131 0.42 -1.75 -3.66
CA HIS A 131 1.82 -2.10 -3.45
C HIS A 131 2.69 -1.53 -4.57
N ALA A 132 2.38 -1.87 -5.84
CA ALA A 132 3.06 -1.26 -6.98
C ALA A 132 2.69 0.23 -7.14
N PRO A 133 3.66 1.12 -7.37
CA PRO A 133 3.40 2.53 -7.61
C PRO A 133 2.74 2.79 -8.98
N PRO A 134 1.99 3.91 -9.14
CA PRO A 134 1.50 4.34 -10.43
C PRO A 134 2.65 4.64 -11.39
N ARG A 135 2.56 4.18 -12.63
CA ARG A 135 3.58 4.43 -13.66
C ARG A 135 3.75 5.94 -13.90
N ASN A 136 4.99 6.40 -13.99
CA ASN A 136 5.38 7.80 -14.16
C ASN A 136 4.96 8.75 -13.02
N SER A 137 4.68 8.23 -11.84
CA SER A 137 4.36 9.06 -10.67
C SER A 137 5.58 9.67 -9.98
N GLY A 138 6.78 9.20 -10.31
CA GLY A 138 8.01 9.51 -9.58
C GLY A 138 8.32 8.48 -8.49
N ALA A 139 7.32 7.93 -7.83
CA ALA A 139 7.44 6.85 -6.85
C ALA A 139 7.81 5.49 -7.49
N ASP A 140 7.92 5.44 -8.81
CA ASP A 140 8.21 4.26 -9.63
C ASP A 140 9.57 4.29 -10.33
N ARG A 141 10.46 5.19 -9.92
CA ARG A 141 11.78 5.35 -10.55
C ARG A 141 12.82 4.45 -9.90
N ILE A 142 13.47 3.60 -10.72
CA ILE A 142 14.64 2.83 -10.31
C ILE A 142 15.94 3.59 -10.60
N GLY A 143 17.07 3.12 -10.04
CA GLY A 143 18.36 3.83 -10.03
C GLY A 143 18.89 4.29 -11.38
N ASN A 144 18.48 3.67 -12.49
CA ASN A 144 18.81 4.12 -13.84
C ASN A 144 17.84 5.18 -14.42
N GLY A 145 16.84 5.62 -13.64
CA GLY A 145 15.82 6.59 -14.01
C GLY A 145 14.62 6.01 -14.77
N SER A 146 14.57 4.70 -15.01
CA SER A 146 13.44 4.06 -15.69
C SER A 146 12.20 4.06 -14.80
N ALA A 147 11.02 4.25 -15.41
CA ALA A 147 9.72 4.11 -14.76
C ALA A 147 9.24 2.66 -14.88
N VAL A 148 9.06 1.97 -13.77
CA VAL A 148 8.69 0.55 -13.71
C VAL A 148 7.35 0.28 -13.05
N GLY A 149 6.62 1.33 -12.65
CA GLY A 149 5.32 1.22 -12.03
C GLY A 149 4.22 0.68 -12.96
N SER A 150 3.06 0.37 -12.38
CA SER A 150 1.90 -0.18 -13.08
C SER A 150 1.15 0.88 -13.87
N GLN A 151 0.85 0.56 -15.13
CA GLN A 151 -0.02 1.37 -15.99
C GLN A 151 -1.47 1.31 -15.49
N THR A 152 -1.93 0.13 -15.09
CA THR A 152 -3.30 -0.05 -14.55
C THR A 152 -3.54 0.79 -13.30
N VAL A 153 -2.55 0.86 -12.39
CA VAL A 153 -2.64 1.73 -11.20
C VAL A 153 -2.65 3.20 -11.60
N ALA A 154 -1.81 3.60 -12.56
CA ALA A 154 -1.79 4.98 -13.06
C ALA A 154 -3.15 5.39 -13.67
N ASP A 155 -3.74 4.52 -14.49
CA ASP A 155 -5.05 4.75 -15.11
C ASP A 155 -6.17 4.81 -14.05
N LEU A 156 -6.07 4.00 -13.00
CA LEU A 156 -7.03 4.04 -11.89
C LEU A 156 -6.96 5.38 -11.15
N VAL A 157 -5.76 5.88 -10.86
CA VAL A 157 -5.56 7.19 -10.23
C VAL A 157 -6.16 8.30 -11.11
N GLN A 158 -5.91 8.27 -12.42
CA GLN A 158 -6.43 9.28 -13.36
C GLN A 158 -7.97 9.23 -13.49
N ARG A 159 -8.58 8.05 -13.37
CA ARG A 159 -10.04 7.90 -13.45
C ARG A 159 -10.76 8.25 -12.15
N ARG A 160 -10.19 7.85 -10.99
CA ARG A 160 -10.83 7.97 -9.67
C ARG A 160 -10.44 9.23 -8.93
N LEU A 161 -9.33 9.87 -9.34
CA LEU A 161 -8.78 11.11 -8.77
C LEU A 161 -8.74 11.09 -7.22
N PRO A 162 -8.19 10.03 -6.59
CA PRO A 162 -8.04 10.02 -5.15
C PRO A 162 -7.08 11.13 -4.72
N PRO A 163 -7.39 11.92 -3.68
CA PRO A 163 -6.46 12.91 -3.15
C PRO A 163 -5.15 12.30 -2.63
N LEU A 164 -5.17 11.02 -2.22
CA LEU A 164 -4.02 10.32 -1.65
C LEU A 164 -3.83 8.93 -2.28
N VAL A 165 -2.59 8.63 -2.66
CA VAL A 165 -2.13 7.31 -3.09
C VAL A 165 -0.97 6.88 -2.19
N LEU A 166 -1.06 5.69 -1.63
CA LEU A 166 -0.04 5.06 -0.78
C LEU A 166 0.53 3.87 -1.52
N CYS A 167 1.85 3.81 -1.69
CA CYS A 167 2.53 2.71 -2.38
C CYS A 167 3.89 2.38 -1.74
N GLY A 168 4.46 1.22 -2.11
CA GLY A 168 5.77 0.76 -1.68
C GLY A 168 6.59 0.25 -2.87
N HIS A 169 7.14 -0.97 -2.77
CA HIS A 169 7.78 -1.75 -3.82
C HIS A 169 9.12 -1.19 -4.34
N ILE A 170 9.18 0.06 -4.75
CA ILE A 170 10.40 0.66 -5.28
C ILE A 170 11.11 1.43 -4.17
N HIS A 171 12.00 0.74 -3.45
CA HIS A 171 12.67 1.26 -2.24
C HIS A 171 13.47 2.52 -2.50
N GLU A 172 14.15 2.60 -3.64
CA GLU A 172 14.97 3.75 -4.03
C GLU A 172 14.16 4.99 -4.42
N ALA A 173 12.86 4.83 -4.66
CA ALA A 173 11.93 5.91 -4.94
C ALA A 173 11.13 6.34 -3.70
N ALA A 174 11.71 6.19 -2.50
CA ALA A 174 11.09 6.72 -1.29
C ALA A 174 10.92 8.24 -1.40
N GLY A 175 9.69 8.74 -1.18
CA GLY A 175 9.40 10.15 -1.35
C GLY A 175 7.90 10.48 -1.33
N ILE A 176 7.61 11.77 -1.50
CA ILE A 176 6.25 12.30 -1.67
C ILE A 176 6.22 13.02 -3.02
N TYR A 177 5.27 12.64 -3.86
CA TYR A 177 5.19 13.09 -5.25
C TYR A 177 3.79 13.63 -5.56
N ALA A 178 3.67 14.39 -6.64
CA ALA A 178 2.38 14.80 -7.20
C ALA A 178 2.13 14.05 -8.52
N PHE A 179 0.98 13.40 -8.66
CA PHE A 179 0.59 12.70 -9.88
C PHE A 179 -0.92 12.79 -10.10
N ALA A 180 -1.34 13.29 -11.27
CA ALA A 180 -2.74 13.40 -11.66
C ALA A 180 -3.64 14.10 -10.61
N GLY A 181 -3.10 15.06 -9.86
CA GLY A 181 -3.81 15.77 -8.78
C GLY A 181 -3.78 15.06 -7.43
N ALA A 182 -3.24 13.85 -7.35
CA ALA A 182 -3.04 13.11 -6.10
C ALA A 182 -1.69 13.43 -5.45
N ILE A 183 -1.62 13.29 -4.13
CA ILE A 183 -0.37 13.13 -3.38
C ILE A 183 -0.04 11.63 -3.40
N VAL A 184 1.11 11.24 -3.97
CA VAL A 184 1.61 9.87 -3.99
C VAL A 184 2.72 9.73 -2.96
N VAL A 185 2.60 8.76 -2.08
CA VAL A 185 3.54 8.54 -0.97
C VAL A 185 4.13 7.14 -1.06
N ASN A 186 5.45 7.07 -1.17
CA ASN A 186 6.25 5.87 -0.98
C ASN A 186 7.15 6.10 0.23
N PRO A 187 6.94 5.47 1.39
CA PRO A 187 7.76 5.72 2.58
C PRO A 187 9.16 5.12 2.48
N GLY A 188 9.38 4.19 1.54
CA GLY A 188 10.53 3.30 1.55
C GLY A 188 10.32 2.11 2.50
N PRO A 189 11.30 1.19 2.59
CA PRO A 189 11.14 -0.06 3.31
C PRO A 189 11.08 0.15 4.84
N PHE A 190 10.02 -0.39 5.44
CA PHE A 190 9.84 -0.36 6.88
C PHE A 190 10.78 -1.36 7.59
N GLY A 191 10.79 -2.62 7.14
CA GLY A 191 11.51 -3.69 7.83
C GLY A 191 12.99 -3.36 8.07
N PRO A 192 13.79 -3.17 6.99
CA PRO A 192 15.23 -2.93 7.13
C PRO A 192 15.59 -1.56 7.72
N GLN A 193 14.73 -0.55 7.56
CA GLN A 193 15.08 0.84 7.81
C GLN A 193 14.14 1.58 8.77
N GLY A 194 12.99 1.00 9.11
CA GLY A 194 12.01 1.63 9.99
C GLY A 194 11.29 2.84 9.36
N HIS A 195 11.28 2.94 8.03
CA HIS A 195 10.64 4.06 7.34
C HIS A 195 9.12 3.95 7.36
N TYR A 196 8.42 5.05 7.61
CA TYR A 196 6.96 5.12 7.55
C TYR A 196 6.49 6.50 7.11
N ALA A 197 5.27 6.58 6.62
CA ALA A 197 4.59 7.85 6.40
C ALA A 197 3.59 8.13 7.51
N CYS A 198 3.48 9.39 7.88
CA CYS A 198 2.46 9.91 8.77
C CYS A 198 1.55 10.83 7.98
N ILE A 199 0.25 10.59 8.05
CA ILE A 199 -0.78 11.31 7.33
C ILE A 199 -1.78 11.88 8.33
N ASP A 200 -1.81 13.20 8.48
CA ASP A 200 -2.84 13.88 9.26
C ASP A 200 -3.90 14.44 8.31
N TRP A 201 -5.12 13.94 8.46
CA TRP A 201 -6.25 14.35 7.65
C TRP A 201 -7.40 14.86 8.52
N PRO A 202 -7.43 16.16 8.83
CA PRO A 202 -8.50 16.77 9.59
C PRO A 202 -9.85 16.68 8.87
N ASP A 203 -10.93 16.65 9.63
CA ASP A 203 -12.27 16.69 9.07
C ASP A 203 -12.51 17.97 8.28
N GLY A 204 -13.24 17.86 7.17
CA GLY A 204 -13.55 18.98 6.29
C GLY A 204 -12.41 19.42 5.35
N GLN A 205 -11.23 18.82 5.42
CA GLN A 205 -10.16 19.08 4.46
C GLN A 205 -10.22 18.12 3.25
N ASN A 206 -9.92 18.67 2.06
CA ASN A 206 -9.94 17.92 0.82
C ASN A 206 -8.66 17.10 0.58
N ALA A 207 -7.55 17.47 1.22
CA ALA A 207 -6.27 16.77 1.12
C ALA A 207 -5.60 16.68 2.49
N PRO A 208 -4.81 15.61 2.73
CA PRO A 208 -4.07 15.43 3.97
C PRO A 208 -2.75 16.22 4.00
N ALA A 209 -2.25 16.47 5.20
CA ALA A 209 -0.84 16.76 5.43
C ALA A 209 -0.06 15.44 5.55
N THR A 210 1.03 15.28 4.80
CA THR A 210 1.82 14.04 4.77
C THR A 210 3.31 14.34 4.96
N TRP A 211 3.98 13.47 5.73
CA TRP A 211 5.45 13.51 5.88
C TRP A 211 6.01 12.12 6.10
N LEU A 212 7.28 11.94 5.75
CA LEU A 212 8.02 10.72 6.00
C LEU A 212 8.76 10.81 7.34
N ALA A 213 8.87 9.67 8.03
CA ALA A 213 9.54 9.53 9.29
C ALA A 213 10.25 8.16 9.39
N GLN A 214 11.04 7.97 10.45
CA GLN A 214 11.79 6.74 10.68
C GLN A 214 11.71 6.37 12.16
N CYS A 215 11.47 5.09 12.45
CA CYS A 215 11.65 4.53 13.78
C CYS A 215 13.17 4.42 14.08
N ARG A 216 13.55 4.82 15.26
CA ARG A 216 14.93 4.67 15.74
C ARG A 216 15.03 3.51 16.72
#